data_123e63ba328d5f9c29254973e0e7fb4f
#
_entry.id   123e63ba328d5f9c29254973e0e7fb4f
#
_cell.length_a   1.000
_cell.length_b   1.000
_cell.length_c   1.000
_cell.angle_alpha   90.00
_cell.angle_beta   90.00
_cell.angle_gamma   90.00
#
_symmetry.space_group_name_H-M   'P 1'
#
loop_
_entity.id
_entity.type
_entity.pdbx_description
1 polymer ?
#
loop_
_entity_poly.entity_id
_entity_poly.type
_entity_poly.pdbx_seq_one_letter_code
_entity_poly.pdbx_strand_id
1 'polypeptide(L)'
;MRNLTCLLLLAALGLPSKPAFAQDKAKTEQRIKPSIPVKVQIVFTELDGEKKVSSLPYSFNVLVDDRPGGRYSVNLRTGIRVPIEVEAKDAKTTYLDIGTNIDCGVHAEEDGRFRVLLNVERSSLYPNKSTEGERLVNEPYGLPLVRQFRMSDELLLRDGQTSDLILSTDPLNGHVLKASVSITIVK
;
A
#
# COMPACT_ATOMS: atom_id res chain seq x y z
N MET A 1 -97.83 30.36 -7.38
CA MET A 1 -97.92 29.26 -8.36
C MET A 1 -96.56 28.60 -8.48
N ARG A 2 -96.57 27.32 -8.23
CA ARG A 2 -95.64 26.24 -8.63
C ARG A 2 -94.31 26.15 -7.95
N ASN A 3 -94.30 25.17 -7.09
CA ASN A 3 -93.18 24.43 -6.44
C ASN A 3 -92.17 23.91 -7.44
N LEU A 4 -90.89 23.98 -7.09
CA LEU A 4 -89.89 23.09 -7.64
C LEU A 4 -88.95 22.66 -6.55
N THR A 5 -89.14 21.47 -6.10
CA THR A 5 -88.33 20.72 -5.17
C THR A 5 -87.05 20.29 -5.86
N CYS A 6 -85.85 20.68 -5.34
CA CYS A 6 -84.59 20.26 -5.83
C CYS A 6 -84.02 19.20 -4.86
N LEU A 7 -83.94 17.97 -5.36
CA LEU A 7 -83.43 16.77 -4.71
C LEU A 7 -81.90 16.77 -4.70
N LEU A 8 -81.29 16.90 -3.54
CA LEU A 8 -79.85 16.81 -3.38
C LEU A 8 -79.40 15.34 -3.25
N LEU A 9 -78.82 14.81 -4.26
CA LEU A 9 -78.11 13.48 -4.30
C LEU A 9 -76.72 13.64 -3.71
N LEU A 10 -76.48 13.08 -2.51
CA LEU A 10 -75.18 12.95 -1.89
C LEU A 10 -74.45 11.76 -2.51
N ALA A 11 -73.48 12.01 -3.39
CA ALA A 11 -72.55 10.99 -3.90
C ALA A 11 -71.41 10.84 -2.93
N ALA A 12 -71.36 9.71 -2.21
CA ALA A 12 -70.23 9.32 -1.36
C ALA A 12 -69.08 8.82 -2.28
N LEU A 13 -68.04 9.65 -2.45
CA LEU A 13 -66.78 9.21 -3.08
C LEU A 13 -65.99 8.32 -2.10
N GLY A 14 -66.04 7.01 -2.31
CA GLY A 14 -65.13 6.05 -1.69
C GLY A 14 -63.74 6.22 -2.25
N LEU A 15 -62.78 6.72 -1.46
CA LEU A 15 -61.36 6.72 -1.76
C LEU A 15 -60.80 5.29 -1.61
N PRO A 16 -60.11 4.71 -2.64
CA PRO A 16 -59.44 3.44 -2.49
C PRO A 16 -58.20 3.61 -1.61
N SER A 17 -58.21 3.06 -0.41
CA SER A 17 -57.01 2.90 0.44
C SER A 17 -56.03 1.99 -0.24
N LYS A 18 -54.87 2.55 -0.69
CA LYS A 18 -53.73 1.78 -1.18
C LYS A 18 -53.17 0.97 -0.02
N PRO A 19 -52.94 -0.35 -0.16
CA PRO A 19 -52.23 -1.10 0.85
C PRO A 19 -50.79 -0.57 0.91
N ALA A 20 -50.38 -0.08 2.07
CA ALA A 20 -48.97 0.19 2.34
C ALA A 20 -48.25 -1.14 2.35
N PHE A 21 -47.51 -1.42 1.28
CA PHE A 21 -46.48 -2.47 1.29
C PHE A 21 -45.45 -2.07 2.33
N ALA A 22 -45.50 -2.69 3.50
CA ALA A 22 -44.41 -2.67 4.45
C ALA A 22 -43.21 -3.30 3.71
N GLN A 23 -42.26 -2.47 3.28
CA GLN A 23 -40.93 -2.94 2.88
C GLN A 23 -40.31 -3.50 4.14
N ASP A 24 -40.43 -4.82 4.26
CA ASP A 24 -39.63 -5.62 5.16
C ASP A 24 -38.17 -5.41 4.72
N LYS A 25 -37.49 -4.44 5.35
CA LYS A 25 -36.05 -4.31 5.23
C LYS A 25 -35.49 -5.58 5.84
N ALA A 26 -35.33 -6.60 4.99
CA ALA A 26 -34.49 -7.73 5.32
C ALA A 26 -33.15 -7.16 5.78
N LYS A 27 -32.96 -7.12 7.10
CA LYS A 27 -31.70 -6.80 7.75
C LYS A 27 -30.77 -7.92 7.30
N THR A 28 -30.03 -7.67 6.20
CA THR A 28 -28.96 -8.56 5.78
C THR A 28 -27.99 -8.59 6.94
N GLU A 29 -28.09 -9.63 7.76
CA GLU A 29 -27.06 -9.96 8.73
C GLU A 29 -25.79 -10.16 7.92
N GLN A 30 -24.99 -9.11 7.88
CA GLN A 30 -23.59 -9.24 7.40
C GLN A 30 -22.93 -10.23 8.36
N ARG A 31 -22.89 -11.51 7.97
CA ARG A 31 -22.04 -12.48 8.62
C ARG A 31 -20.63 -11.89 8.57
N ILE A 32 -20.15 -11.40 9.69
CA ILE A 32 -18.78 -10.99 9.88
C ILE A 32 -17.96 -12.27 9.69
N LYS A 33 -17.38 -12.44 8.51
CA LYS A 33 -16.44 -13.53 8.24
C LYS A 33 -15.20 -13.26 9.09
N PRO A 34 -14.63 -14.29 9.72
CA PRO A 34 -13.45 -14.13 10.55
C PRO A 34 -12.29 -13.59 9.70
N SER A 35 -11.65 -12.51 10.15
CA SER A 35 -10.44 -12.01 9.54
C SER A 35 -9.27 -12.94 9.87
N ILE A 36 -8.42 -13.18 8.89
CA ILE A 36 -7.21 -14.01 9.03
C ILE A 36 -6.04 -13.05 9.28
N PRO A 37 -5.40 -13.11 10.47
CA PRO A 37 -4.19 -12.33 10.69
C PRO A 37 -3.02 -12.97 9.95
N VAL A 38 -2.39 -12.19 9.06
CA VAL A 38 -1.21 -12.62 8.31
C VAL A 38 -0.04 -11.68 8.61
N LYS A 39 1.13 -12.25 8.75
CA LYS A 39 2.39 -11.53 8.86
C LYS A 39 3.05 -11.51 7.49
N VAL A 40 3.33 -10.32 6.96
CA VAL A 40 4.16 -10.12 5.78
C VAL A 40 5.54 -9.68 6.23
N GLN A 41 6.57 -10.32 5.70
CA GLN A 41 7.96 -9.94 5.93
C GLN A 41 8.64 -9.67 4.59
N ILE A 42 9.33 -8.55 4.51
CA ILE A 42 10.10 -8.13 3.35
C ILE A 42 11.53 -7.91 3.82
N VAL A 43 12.49 -8.55 3.16
CA VAL A 43 13.92 -8.39 3.47
C VAL A 43 14.62 -7.87 2.23
N PHE A 44 15.10 -6.64 2.26
CA PHE A 44 15.98 -6.12 1.22
C PHE A 44 17.40 -6.54 1.52
N THR A 45 18.06 -7.18 0.55
CA THR A 45 19.44 -7.63 0.65
C THR A 45 20.24 -7.02 -0.50
N GLU A 46 21.33 -6.36 -0.16
CA GLU A 46 22.30 -5.85 -1.13
C GLU A 46 23.50 -6.77 -1.17
N LEU A 47 23.89 -7.16 -2.39
CA LEU A 47 24.96 -8.10 -2.66
C LEU A 47 26.05 -7.42 -3.51
N ASP A 48 27.31 -7.66 -3.15
CA ASP A 48 28.50 -7.39 -3.95
C ASP A 48 29.04 -8.73 -4.45
N GLY A 49 28.69 -9.09 -5.70
CA GLY A 49 28.85 -10.46 -6.19
C GLY A 49 28.03 -11.43 -5.32
N GLU A 50 28.71 -12.38 -4.66
CA GLU A 50 28.08 -13.32 -3.73
C GLU A 50 28.05 -12.83 -2.28
N LYS A 51 28.77 -11.75 -1.99
CA LYS A 51 28.89 -11.22 -0.62
C LYS A 51 27.70 -10.35 -0.26
N LYS A 52 27.06 -10.66 0.86
CA LYS A 52 26.01 -9.82 1.45
C LYS A 52 26.62 -8.58 2.09
N VAL A 53 26.25 -7.41 1.57
CA VAL A 53 26.72 -6.10 2.05
C VAL A 53 25.77 -5.53 3.08
N SER A 54 24.47 -5.62 2.84
CA SER A 54 23.44 -5.15 3.76
C SER A 54 22.21 -6.04 3.78
N SER A 55 21.42 -5.94 4.87
CA SER A 55 20.15 -6.63 5.01
C SER A 55 19.22 -5.80 5.87
N LEU A 56 18.06 -5.45 5.30
CA LEU A 56 17.07 -4.59 5.92
C LEU A 56 15.72 -5.32 5.99
N PRO A 57 15.38 -5.91 7.13
CA PRO A 57 14.11 -6.59 7.34
C PRO A 57 13.01 -5.59 7.72
N TYR A 58 11.83 -5.75 7.11
CA TYR A 58 10.59 -5.08 7.47
C TYR A 58 9.53 -6.14 7.73
N SER A 59 8.68 -5.93 8.73
CA SER A 59 7.64 -6.87 9.10
C SER A 59 6.41 -6.13 9.58
N PHE A 60 5.24 -6.55 9.12
CA PHE A 60 3.95 -6.00 9.51
C PHE A 60 2.87 -7.06 9.49
N ASN A 61 1.84 -6.85 10.31
CA ASN A 61 0.68 -7.72 10.36
C ASN A 61 -0.48 -7.06 9.63
N VAL A 62 -1.20 -7.86 8.83
CA VAL A 62 -2.38 -7.45 8.08
C VAL A 62 -3.53 -8.35 8.47
N LEU A 63 -4.70 -7.78 8.75
CA LEU A 63 -5.93 -8.56 8.92
C LEU A 63 -6.59 -8.70 7.55
N VAL A 64 -6.71 -9.92 7.06
CA VAL A 64 -7.28 -10.23 5.75
C VAL A 64 -8.66 -10.87 5.96
N ASP A 65 -9.67 -10.41 5.25
CA ASP A 65 -10.94 -11.12 5.15
C ASP A 65 -11.14 -11.67 3.73
N ASP A 66 -12.01 -12.64 3.58
CA ASP A 66 -12.34 -13.29 2.31
C ASP A 66 -13.43 -12.54 1.53
N ARG A 67 -13.75 -11.28 1.89
CA ARG A 67 -14.72 -10.50 1.14
C ARG A 67 -14.14 -10.08 -0.21
N PRO A 68 -14.82 -10.36 -1.32
CA PRO A 68 -14.41 -9.86 -2.62
C PRO A 68 -14.26 -8.34 -2.59
N GLY A 69 -13.08 -7.83 -2.91
CA GLY A 69 -12.80 -6.39 -2.93
C GLY A 69 -12.37 -5.76 -1.60
N GLY A 70 -12.29 -6.51 -0.50
CA GLY A 70 -11.69 -6.06 0.75
C GLY A 70 -10.20 -5.81 0.55
N ARG A 71 -9.78 -4.53 0.50
CA ARG A 71 -8.36 -4.15 0.43
C ARG A 71 -7.88 -3.83 1.82
N TYR A 72 -6.99 -4.65 2.34
CA TYR A 72 -6.27 -4.34 3.56
C TYR A 72 -4.87 -3.90 3.17
N SER A 73 -4.55 -2.65 3.47
CA SER A 73 -3.25 -2.08 3.15
C SER A 73 -2.58 -1.58 4.41
N VAL A 74 -1.28 -1.81 4.47
CA VAL A 74 -0.38 -1.25 5.47
C VAL A 74 0.59 -0.33 4.76
N ASN A 75 0.83 0.81 5.37
CA ASN A 75 1.77 1.81 4.89
C ASN A 75 2.89 1.93 5.92
N LEU A 76 4.12 1.71 5.48
CA LEU A 76 5.32 1.92 6.29
C LEU A 76 6.13 3.05 5.67
N ARG A 77 6.53 4.00 6.51
CA ARG A 77 7.38 5.12 6.13
C ARG A 77 8.50 5.20 7.16
N THR A 78 9.74 5.07 6.70
CA THR A 78 10.92 5.20 7.56
C THR A 78 12.01 5.94 6.80
N GLY A 79 12.68 6.86 7.48
CA GLY A 79 13.71 7.66 6.83
C GLY A 79 14.32 8.72 7.74
N ILE A 80 15.25 9.45 7.14
CA ILE A 80 15.92 10.60 7.73
C ILE A 80 15.82 11.78 6.77
N ARG A 81 15.90 12.99 7.30
CA ARG A 81 16.04 14.21 6.51
C ARG A 81 17.49 14.66 6.53
N VAL A 82 18.06 14.81 5.37
CA VAL A 82 19.44 15.29 5.20
C VAL A 82 19.38 16.73 4.75
N PRO A 83 19.94 17.69 5.51
CA PRO A 83 20.03 19.07 5.06
C PRO A 83 21.03 19.17 3.92
N ILE A 84 20.66 19.89 2.87
CA ILE A 84 21.54 20.22 1.73
C ILE A 84 21.68 21.73 1.70
N GLU A 85 22.90 22.20 1.78
CA GLU A 85 23.20 23.60 1.55
C GLU A 85 23.33 23.81 0.03
N VAL A 86 22.44 24.61 -0.53
CA VAL A 86 22.56 25.09 -1.90
C VAL A 86 23.28 26.44 -1.82
N GLU A 87 24.49 26.52 -2.38
CA GLU A 87 25.22 27.77 -2.53
C GLU A 87 24.45 28.72 -3.47
N ALA A 88 23.52 29.47 -2.91
CA ALA A 88 22.85 30.58 -3.58
C ALA A 88 22.99 31.83 -2.71
N LYS A 89 22.95 33.02 -3.32
CA LYS A 89 23.03 34.31 -2.65
C LYS A 89 22.04 34.54 -1.50
N ASP A 90 21.00 33.67 -1.44
CA ASP A 90 20.01 33.60 -0.36
C ASP A 90 20.04 32.16 0.23
N ALA A 91 21.07 31.84 1.03
CA ALA A 91 21.32 30.52 1.59
C ALA A 91 20.05 29.88 2.23
N LYS A 92 19.28 29.18 1.42
CA LYS A 92 18.09 28.44 1.86
C LYS A 92 18.45 26.99 2.02
N THR A 93 18.43 26.50 3.27
CA THR A 93 18.59 25.06 3.54
C THR A 93 17.44 24.28 2.90
N THR A 94 17.79 23.38 2.00
CA THR A 94 16.86 22.40 1.42
C THR A 94 17.05 21.06 2.12
N TYR A 95 15.97 20.31 2.30
CA TYR A 95 16.03 18.99 2.92
C TYR A 95 15.73 17.91 1.88
N LEU A 96 16.50 16.83 1.95
CA LEU A 96 16.32 15.63 1.16
C LEU A 96 15.82 14.50 2.06
N ASP A 97 14.69 13.89 1.73
CA ASP A 97 14.15 12.76 2.45
C ASP A 97 14.80 11.47 1.92
N ILE A 98 15.49 10.75 2.80
CA ILE A 98 16.18 9.49 2.51
C ILE A 98 15.55 8.39 3.34
N GLY A 99 15.13 7.28 2.71
CA GLY A 99 14.50 6.20 3.45
C GLY A 99 13.80 5.16 2.60
N THR A 100 12.87 4.46 3.22
CA THR A 100 12.08 3.40 2.60
C THR A 100 10.59 3.63 2.85
N ASN A 101 9.83 3.66 1.78
CA ASN A 101 8.37 3.70 1.78
C ASN A 101 7.86 2.36 1.24
N ILE A 102 6.99 1.70 1.99
CA ILE A 102 6.37 0.44 1.61
C ILE A 102 4.86 0.58 1.75
N ASP A 103 4.13 0.34 0.67
CA ASP A 103 2.69 0.15 0.68
C ASP A 103 2.42 -1.30 0.30
N CYS A 104 1.78 -2.03 1.20
CA CYS A 104 1.48 -3.44 1.01
C CYS A 104 -0.01 -3.70 1.17
N GLY A 105 -0.63 -4.29 0.15
CA GLY A 105 -2.00 -4.80 0.20
C GLY A 105 -1.99 -6.32 0.20
N VAL A 106 -2.89 -6.95 0.97
CA VAL A 106 -3.03 -8.40 0.98
C VAL A 106 -4.50 -8.78 0.76
N HIS A 107 -4.72 -9.75 -0.13
CA HIS A 107 -6.04 -10.33 -0.41
C HIS A 107 -5.95 -11.85 -0.28
N ALA A 108 -6.96 -12.46 0.35
CA ALA A 108 -7.10 -13.91 0.31
C ALA A 108 -7.76 -14.33 -1.01
N GLU A 109 -7.21 -15.36 -1.66
CA GLU A 109 -7.77 -16.00 -2.84
C GLU A 109 -8.55 -17.26 -2.45
N GLU A 110 -9.49 -17.68 -3.30
CA GLU A 110 -10.37 -18.83 -3.02
C GLU A 110 -9.61 -20.15 -2.86
N ASP A 111 -8.42 -20.27 -3.45
CA ASP A 111 -7.58 -21.47 -3.42
C ASP A 111 -6.61 -21.51 -2.22
N GLY A 112 -6.81 -20.65 -1.23
CA GLY A 112 -5.98 -20.56 -0.02
C GLY A 112 -4.62 -19.89 -0.23
N ARG A 113 -4.42 -19.22 -1.36
CA ARG A 113 -3.27 -18.34 -1.60
C ARG A 113 -3.58 -16.92 -1.15
N PHE A 114 -2.54 -16.12 -1.03
CA PHE A 114 -2.61 -14.70 -0.73
C PHE A 114 -2.01 -13.92 -1.88
N ARG A 115 -2.77 -12.98 -2.39
CA ARG A 115 -2.30 -11.99 -3.37
C ARG A 115 -1.71 -10.82 -2.60
N VAL A 116 -0.41 -10.60 -2.76
CA VAL A 116 0.33 -9.52 -2.10
C VAL A 116 0.65 -8.46 -3.14
N LEU A 117 0.05 -7.28 -2.99
CA LEU A 117 0.33 -6.09 -3.80
C LEU A 117 1.39 -5.28 -3.08
N LEU A 118 2.52 -5.03 -3.70
CA LEU A 118 3.66 -4.40 -3.09
C LEU A 118 4.13 -3.20 -3.90
N ASN A 119 4.11 -2.01 -3.29
CA ASN A 119 4.74 -0.82 -3.82
C ASN A 119 5.87 -0.40 -2.87
N VAL A 120 7.06 -0.28 -3.40
CA VAL A 120 8.25 0.11 -2.65
C VAL A 120 8.93 1.28 -3.32
N GLU A 121 9.26 2.28 -2.51
CA GLU A 121 10.17 3.36 -2.88
C GLU A 121 11.27 3.42 -1.84
N ARG A 122 12.52 3.35 -2.28
CA ARG A 122 13.68 3.42 -1.41
C ARG A 122 14.70 4.41 -1.97
N SER A 123 15.18 5.29 -1.10
CA SER A 123 16.29 6.18 -1.38
C SER A 123 17.42 5.95 -0.37
N SER A 124 18.65 6.10 -0.80
CA SER A 124 19.85 5.98 0.03
C SER A 124 20.95 6.89 -0.50
N LEU A 125 21.81 7.34 0.41
CA LEU A 125 23.01 8.04 0.02
C LEU A 125 24.06 7.04 -0.43
N TYR A 126 24.83 7.38 -1.46
CA TYR A 126 26.06 6.66 -1.72
C TYR A 126 27.07 6.98 -0.60
N PRO A 127 27.75 5.96 -0.06
CA PRO A 127 28.78 6.22 0.91
C PRO A 127 29.87 7.07 0.29
N ASN A 128 30.17 8.21 0.89
CA ASN A 128 31.37 8.98 0.55
C ASN A 128 32.57 8.12 0.94
N LYS A 129 33.09 7.33 0.01
CA LYS A 129 34.42 6.76 0.13
C LYS A 129 35.42 7.90 -0.17
N SER A 130 35.64 8.75 0.82
CA SER A 130 36.82 9.59 0.86
C SER A 130 38.03 8.74 1.24
N THR A 131 38.36 7.77 0.39
CA THR A 131 39.72 7.26 0.30
C THR A 131 40.44 8.24 -0.62
N GLU A 132 41.47 8.90 -0.11
CA GLU A 132 42.30 9.82 -0.88
C GLU A 132 42.63 9.21 -2.25
N GLY A 133 42.02 9.77 -3.32
CA GLY A 133 42.30 9.38 -4.70
C GLY A 133 41.12 9.07 -5.61
N GLU A 134 39.99 8.59 -5.11
CA GLU A 134 38.81 8.36 -5.92
C GLU A 134 37.68 9.32 -5.55
N ARG A 135 37.75 10.55 -6.05
CA ARG A 135 36.56 11.36 -6.25
C ARG A 135 35.64 10.59 -7.18
N LEU A 136 34.47 10.17 -6.68
CA LEU A 136 33.39 9.75 -7.58
C LEU A 136 33.17 10.89 -8.56
N VAL A 137 33.34 10.64 -9.84
CA VAL A 137 33.51 11.59 -10.95
C VAL A 137 32.28 12.52 -11.14
N ASN A 138 31.27 12.46 -10.26
CA ASN A 138 29.99 13.12 -10.38
C ASN A 138 29.49 13.80 -9.09
N GLU A 139 30.36 14.34 -8.25
CA GLU A 139 29.95 15.34 -7.28
C GLU A 139 30.09 16.75 -7.87
N PRO A 140 29.16 17.21 -8.73
CA PRO A 140 29.11 18.62 -9.02
C PRO A 140 28.67 19.30 -7.73
N TYR A 141 29.52 20.15 -7.19
CA TYR A 141 29.21 21.05 -6.08
C TYR A 141 29.16 20.43 -4.66
N GLY A 142 29.80 19.28 -4.41
CA GLY A 142 29.85 18.70 -3.06
C GLY A 142 28.51 18.18 -2.53
N LEU A 143 27.52 18.01 -3.40
CA LEU A 143 26.20 17.49 -3.03
C LEU A 143 26.23 15.96 -2.93
N PRO A 144 25.51 15.36 -1.94
CA PRO A 144 25.46 13.92 -1.80
C PRO A 144 24.77 13.28 -3.01
N LEU A 145 25.36 12.20 -3.53
CA LEU A 145 24.76 11.39 -4.56
C LEU A 145 23.68 10.48 -3.96
N VAL A 146 22.46 10.56 -4.49
CA VAL A 146 21.31 9.79 -4.02
C VAL A 146 20.99 8.68 -4.99
N ARG A 147 20.93 7.47 -4.47
CA ARG A 147 20.38 6.31 -5.17
C ARG A 147 18.90 6.20 -4.85
N GLN A 148 18.06 6.08 -5.87
CA GLN A 148 16.61 5.89 -5.73
C GLN A 148 16.18 4.63 -6.47
N PHE A 149 15.30 3.87 -5.83
CA PHE A 149 14.70 2.66 -6.37
C PHE A 149 13.19 2.71 -6.16
N ARG A 150 12.42 2.29 -7.17
CA ARG A 150 10.96 2.16 -7.11
C ARG A 150 10.54 0.84 -7.74
N MET A 151 9.57 0.17 -7.11
CA MET A 151 9.01 -1.08 -7.58
C MET A 151 7.51 -1.11 -7.29
N SER A 152 6.74 -1.66 -8.24
CA SER A 152 5.37 -2.14 -8.06
C SER A 152 5.30 -3.57 -8.54
N ASP A 153 4.85 -4.48 -7.69
CA ASP A 153 4.75 -5.90 -8.03
C ASP A 153 3.54 -6.55 -7.35
N GLU A 154 3.12 -7.69 -7.91
CA GLU A 154 2.02 -8.50 -7.42
C GLU A 154 2.48 -9.95 -7.29
N LEU A 155 2.45 -10.47 -6.08
CA LEU A 155 2.89 -11.82 -5.75
C LEU A 155 1.72 -12.68 -5.31
N LEU A 156 1.73 -13.94 -5.70
CA LEU A 156 0.75 -14.93 -5.26
C LEU A 156 1.46 -15.99 -4.42
N LEU A 157 1.25 -15.93 -3.09
CA LEU A 157 1.98 -16.72 -2.11
C LEU A 157 1.06 -17.62 -1.31
N ARG A 158 1.56 -18.78 -0.88
CA ARG A 158 0.92 -19.65 0.12
C ARG A 158 1.44 -19.35 1.52
N ASP A 159 0.72 -19.78 2.53
CA ASP A 159 1.19 -19.71 3.92
C ASP A 159 2.58 -20.35 4.07
N GLY A 160 3.50 -19.61 4.70
CA GLY A 160 4.90 -19.99 4.87
C GLY A 160 5.78 -19.86 3.61
N GLN A 161 5.24 -19.47 2.46
CA GLN A 161 6.00 -19.33 1.22
C GLN A 161 6.81 -18.03 1.21
N THR A 162 8.01 -18.12 0.62
CA THR A 162 8.88 -16.98 0.32
C THR A 162 9.07 -16.88 -1.19
N SER A 163 9.05 -15.66 -1.72
CA SER A 163 9.43 -15.33 -3.10
C SER A 163 10.61 -14.39 -3.08
N ASP A 164 11.64 -14.71 -3.89
CA ASP A 164 12.83 -13.89 -4.06
C ASP A 164 12.76 -13.14 -5.39
N LEU A 165 12.98 -11.84 -5.31
CA LEU A 165 12.95 -10.92 -6.44
C LEU A 165 14.32 -10.27 -6.59
N ILE A 166 14.86 -10.25 -7.81
CA ILE A 166 16.00 -9.40 -8.15
C ILE A 166 15.42 -8.06 -8.60
N LEU A 167 15.68 -7.02 -7.85
CA LEU A 167 15.06 -5.73 -8.04
C LEU A 167 15.85 -4.83 -9.00
N SER A 168 17.13 -4.72 -8.80
CA SER A 168 18.00 -3.87 -9.61
C SER A 168 19.49 -4.23 -9.44
N THR A 169 20.28 -3.82 -10.43
CA THR A 169 21.72 -3.75 -10.31
C THR A 169 22.12 -2.28 -10.31
N ASP A 170 22.92 -1.88 -9.34
CA ASP A 170 23.41 -0.51 -9.23
C ASP A 170 24.44 -0.24 -10.35
N PRO A 171 24.21 0.78 -11.20
CA PRO A 171 25.07 1.03 -12.35
C PRO A 171 26.47 1.57 -11.98
N LEU A 172 26.65 2.08 -10.76
CA LEU A 172 27.93 2.68 -10.35
C LEU A 172 28.87 1.66 -9.68
N ASN A 173 28.33 0.75 -8.88
CA ASN A 173 29.14 -0.19 -8.11
C ASN A 173 28.88 -1.67 -8.44
N GLY A 174 27.90 -1.95 -9.31
CA GLY A 174 27.54 -3.31 -9.70
C GLY A 174 26.81 -4.12 -8.62
N HIS A 175 26.46 -3.52 -7.47
CA HIS A 175 25.74 -4.23 -6.42
C HIS A 175 24.35 -4.61 -6.88
N VAL A 176 23.91 -5.80 -6.48
CA VAL A 176 22.59 -6.33 -6.79
C VAL A 176 21.68 -6.15 -5.57
N LEU A 177 20.54 -5.48 -5.76
CA LEU A 177 19.49 -5.37 -4.77
C LEU A 177 18.45 -6.49 -4.98
N LYS A 178 18.22 -7.29 -3.95
CA LYS A 178 17.18 -8.34 -3.89
C LYS A 178 16.14 -8.00 -2.83
N ALA A 179 14.91 -8.47 -3.02
CA ALA A 179 13.90 -8.55 -1.99
C ALA A 179 13.43 -9.99 -1.82
N SER A 180 13.35 -10.46 -0.58
CA SER A 180 12.67 -11.70 -0.22
C SER A 180 11.36 -11.32 0.47
N VAL A 181 10.24 -11.77 -0.10
CA VAL A 181 8.90 -11.50 0.43
C VAL A 181 8.29 -12.80 0.91
N SER A 182 7.91 -12.86 2.17
CA SER A 182 7.25 -14.02 2.77
C SER A 182 5.94 -13.64 3.45
N ILE A 183 5.01 -14.58 3.47
CA ILE A 183 3.73 -14.46 4.17
C ILE A 183 3.53 -15.64 5.12
N THR A 184 2.98 -15.36 6.31
CA THR A 184 2.70 -16.41 7.31
C THR A 184 1.41 -16.08 8.03
N ILE A 185 0.53 -17.07 8.19
CA ILE A 185 -0.68 -16.95 9.01
C ILE A 185 -0.27 -16.91 10.48
N VAL A 186 -0.72 -15.88 11.19
CA VAL A 186 -0.49 -15.77 12.65
C VAL A 186 -1.57 -16.57 13.36
N LYS A 187 -1.16 -17.58 14.11
CA LYS A 187 -2.04 -18.45 14.89
C LYS A 187 -2.22 -17.92 16.30
#